data_3bff2e76cf8b3fe66daa16a5aaa5aea5
#
_entry.id   3bff2e76cf8b3fe66daa16a5aaa5aea5
#
_cell.length_a   1.000
_cell.length_b   1.000
_cell.length_c   1.000
_cell.angle_alpha   90.00
_cell.angle_beta   90.00
_cell.angle_gamma   90.00
#
_symmetry.space_group_name_H-M   'P 1'
#
loop_
_entity.id
_entity.type
_entity.pdbx_description
1 polymer ?
#
loop_
_entity_poly.entity_id
_entity_poly.type
_entity_poly.pdbx_seq_one_letter_code
_entity_poly.pdbx_strand_id
1 'polypeptide(L)'
;MRFTEEHEALRRTARQFVENDVNPHVDEWEEAGRFPAHTLFKKMGDLGLLGICKPVEDGGSGLDYSYNMVVVEELGRIGCGGIPMAIGVQTDMATPAIARFGSAELRAKYLRPAIAGAMVAAIAVSEVHAGSDVAAIKTRAVKDGDDYVINGSKMWITNSLQADFFCLLANTSDEGPYNNKSLIIVPAKTPGISFSKPINKLGQRSSDTAQVFFDDVRVPQSNVIGGEGMGFMMQMMQFQEERIFCAASALGGLTKCIELTTDYARSRMIYGKPLLDQQVVHYRLAELQTEIE
;
A
#
# COMPACT_ATOMS: atom_id res chain seq x y z
N MET A 1 19.75 10.88 9.47
CA MET A 1 18.51 11.65 9.82
C MET A 1 18.45 11.72 11.33
N ARG A 2 18.04 12.85 11.95
CA ARG A 2 17.80 12.90 13.41
C ARG A 2 16.30 12.80 13.64
N PHE A 3 15.86 11.75 14.32
CA PHE A 3 14.48 11.64 14.79
C PHE A 3 14.29 12.52 16.03
N THR A 4 13.17 13.23 16.10
CA THR A 4 12.75 14.07 17.22
C THR A 4 11.88 13.30 18.21
N GLU A 5 11.52 13.92 19.33
CA GLU A 5 10.59 13.32 20.29
C GLU A 5 9.21 13.03 19.68
N GLU A 6 8.76 13.85 18.72
CA GLU A 6 7.51 13.63 18.00
C GLU A 6 7.58 12.39 17.11
N HIS A 7 8.71 12.15 16.42
CA HIS A 7 8.93 10.91 15.66
C HIS A 7 8.83 9.69 16.59
N GLU A 8 9.48 9.77 17.76
CA GLU A 8 9.46 8.66 18.72
C GLU A 8 8.07 8.48 19.38
N ALA A 9 7.30 9.54 19.55
CA ALA A 9 5.92 9.44 20.01
C ALA A 9 5.05 8.72 18.97
N LEU A 10 5.20 9.08 17.69
CA LEU A 10 4.48 8.43 16.60
C LEU A 10 4.90 6.96 16.43
N ARG A 11 6.21 6.66 16.57
CA ARG A 11 6.74 5.29 16.57
C ARG A 11 6.09 4.44 17.67
N ARG A 12 5.97 4.98 18.90
CA ARG A 12 5.30 4.25 19.99
C ARG A 12 3.83 3.99 19.71
N THR A 13 3.12 4.96 19.13
CA THR A 13 1.71 4.77 18.73
C THR A 13 1.56 3.67 17.69
N ALA A 14 2.40 3.69 16.64
CA ALA A 14 2.39 2.67 15.60
C ALA A 14 2.74 1.28 16.15
N ARG A 15 3.75 1.20 17.03
CA ARG A 15 4.14 -0.06 17.68
C ARG A 15 2.99 -0.64 18.52
N GLN A 16 2.35 0.18 19.34
CA GLN A 16 1.21 -0.27 20.16
C GLN A 16 0.06 -0.77 19.29
N PHE A 17 -0.24 -0.08 18.19
CA PHE A 17 -1.24 -0.54 17.23
C PHE A 17 -0.85 -1.89 16.62
N VAL A 18 0.41 -2.08 16.19
CA VAL A 18 0.91 -3.35 15.65
C VAL A 18 0.79 -4.48 16.67
N GLU A 19 1.21 -4.24 17.91
CA GLU A 19 1.25 -5.26 18.96
C GLU A 19 -0.14 -5.63 19.48
N ASN A 20 -1.06 -4.67 19.60
CA ASN A 20 -2.35 -4.88 20.24
C ASN A 20 -3.48 -5.17 19.25
N ASP A 21 -3.47 -4.56 18.07
CA ASP A 21 -4.58 -4.60 17.12
C ASP A 21 -4.31 -5.46 15.88
N VAL A 22 -3.04 -5.79 15.59
CA VAL A 22 -2.67 -6.52 14.36
C VAL A 22 -2.08 -7.89 14.67
N ASN A 23 -0.94 -7.94 15.36
CA ASN A 23 -0.19 -9.18 15.57
C ASN A 23 -0.99 -10.31 16.25
N PRO A 24 -1.91 -10.06 17.19
CA PRO A 24 -2.72 -11.11 17.77
C PRO A 24 -3.64 -11.84 16.78
N HIS A 25 -3.89 -11.25 15.61
CA HIS A 25 -4.83 -11.75 14.61
C HIS A 25 -4.17 -12.25 13.32
N VAL A 26 -2.85 -12.11 13.18
CA VAL A 26 -2.13 -12.37 11.92
C VAL A 26 -2.35 -13.79 11.42
N ASP A 27 -2.24 -14.79 12.30
CA ASP A 27 -2.38 -16.20 11.92
C ASP A 27 -3.80 -16.50 11.40
N GLU A 28 -4.82 -15.98 12.08
CA GLU A 28 -6.22 -16.09 11.66
C GLU A 28 -6.45 -15.47 10.28
N TRP A 29 -5.91 -14.26 10.05
CA TRP A 29 -6.10 -13.56 8.77
C TRP A 29 -5.27 -14.16 7.62
N GLU A 30 -4.09 -14.69 7.90
CA GLU A 30 -3.29 -15.45 6.92
C GLU A 30 -4.01 -16.74 6.50
N GLU A 31 -4.65 -17.46 7.44
CA GLU A 31 -5.46 -18.65 7.16
C GLU A 31 -6.73 -18.29 6.38
N ALA A 32 -7.44 -17.24 6.79
CA ALA A 32 -8.65 -16.75 6.10
C ALA A 32 -8.37 -16.18 4.71
N GLY A 33 -7.09 -15.87 4.39
CA GLY A 33 -6.69 -15.26 3.12
C GLY A 33 -7.09 -13.78 2.96
N ARG A 34 -7.50 -13.12 4.05
CA ARG A 34 -7.77 -11.69 4.10
C ARG A 34 -7.91 -11.18 5.53
N PHE A 35 -7.51 -9.94 5.78
CA PHE A 35 -7.83 -9.20 7.00
C PHE A 35 -9.08 -8.30 6.77
N PRO A 36 -9.77 -7.87 7.83
CA PRO A 36 -10.94 -6.99 7.73
C PRO A 36 -10.50 -5.53 7.49
N ALA A 37 -10.27 -5.14 6.23
CA ALA A 37 -9.66 -3.86 5.87
C ALA A 37 -10.41 -2.65 6.42
N HIS A 38 -11.74 -2.59 6.28
CA HIS A 38 -12.54 -1.48 6.79
C HIS A 38 -12.42 -1.31 8.31
N THR A 39 -12.41 -2.43 9.06
CA THR A 39 -12.26 -2.39 10.53
C THR A 39 -10.87 -1.90 10.93
N LEU A 40 -9.83 -2.45 10.30
CA LEU A 40 -8.45 -2.09 10.64
C LEU A 40 -8.11 -0.67 10.23
N PHE A 41 -8.50 -0.26 9.01
CA PHE A 41 -8.25 1.10 8.53
C PHE A 41 -9.03 2.15 9.33
N LYS A 42 -10.24 1.81 9.79
CA LYS A 42 -10.97 2.72 10.69
C LYS A 42 -10.18 2.99 11.98
N LYS A 43 -9.62 1.95 12.61
CA LYS A 43 -8.76 2.13 13.79
C LYS A 43 -7.52 2.97 13.48
N MET A 44 -6.87 2.71 12.34
CA MET A 44 -5.70 3.50 11.90
C MET A 44 -6.05 4.96 11.63
N GLY A 45 -7.21 5.21 11.01
CA GLY A 45 -7.72 6.56 10.77
C GLY A 45 -7.97 7.32 12.08
N ASP A 46 -8.57 6.66 13.08
CA ASP A 46 -8.80 7.23 14.40
C ASP A 46 -7.50 7.56 15.16
N LEU A 47 -6.41 6.85 14.86
CA LEU A 47 -5.06 7.11 15.37
C LEU A 47 -4.26 8.11 14.52
N GLY A 48 -4.81 8.60 13.40
CA GLY A 48 -4.14 9.50 12.46
C GLY A 48 -3.06 8.85 11.58
N LEU A 49 -2.92 7.51 11.59
CA LEU A 49 -1.86 6.78 10.92
C LEU A 49 -2.03 6.68 9.39
N LEU A 50 -3.23 6.96 8.85
CA LEU A 50 -3.49 6.93 7.41
C LEU A 50 -3.23 8.27 6.71
N GLY A 51 -3.04 9.36 7.48
CA GLY A 51 -2.95 10.71 6.95
C GLY A 51 -1.66 11.46 7.27
N ILE A 52 -0.58 10.80 7.68
CA ILE A 52 0.65 11.44 8.18
C ILE A 52 1.18 12.52 7.22
N CYS A 53 1.38 12.20 5.95
CA CYS A 53 1.89 13.13 4.93
C CYS A 53 0.78 13.78 4.09
N LYS A 54 -0.49 13.63 4.49
CA LYS A 54 -1.61 14.20 3.74
C LYS A 54 -1.92 15.62 4.21
N PRO A 55 -2.53 16.47 3.34
CA PRO A 55 -2.85 17.85 3.70
C PRO A 55 -3.73 17.97 4.94
N VAL A 56 -3.44 18.96 5.77
CA VAL A 56 -4.22 19.24 7.01
C VAL A 56 -5.67 19.58 6.70
N GLU A 57 -5.91 20.34 5.63
CA GLU A 57 -7.26 20.70 5.18
C GLU A 57 -8.11 19.52 4.75
N ASP A 58 -7.48 18.37 4.46
CA ASP A 58 -8.17 17.11 4.13
C ASP A 58 -8.20 16.10 5.28
N GLY A 59 -7.77 16.52 6.48
CA GLY A 59 -7.77 15.70 7.69
C GLY A 59 -6.48 14.92 7.92
N GLY A 60 -5.42 15.22 7.16
CA GLY A 60 -4.08 14.68 7.38
C GLY A 60 -3.30 15.48 8.43
N SER A 61 -2.07 15.05 8.73
CA SER A 61 -1.20 15.71 9.70
C SER A 61 -0.25 16.72 9.04
N GLY A 62 -0.10 16.74 7.70
CA GLY A 62 0.78 17.65 6.97
C GLY A 62 2.26 17.49 7.30
N LEU A 63 2.67 16.35 7.87
CA LEU A 63 4.04 16.07 8.26
C LEU A 63 4.87 15.63 7.05
N ASP A 64 6.19 15.77 7.14
CA ASP A 64 7.09 15.30 6.10
C ASP A 64 7.24 13.76 6.11
N TYR A 65 7.87 13.22 5.06
CA TYR A 65 7.94 11.78 4.86
C TYR A 65 8.79 11.05 5.91
N SER A 66 9.64 11.73 6.70
CA SER A 66 10.40 11.11 7.77
C SER A 66 9.51 10.56 8.90
N TYR A 67 8.37 11.22 9.14
CA TYR A 67 7.35 10.72 10.08
C TYR A 67 6.66 9.45 9.55
N ASN A 68 6.39 9.40 8.24
CA ASN A 68 5.85 8.19 7.64
C ASN A 68 6.84 7.01 7.73
N MET A 69 8.12 7.27 7.53
CA MET A 69 9.17 6.23 7.62
C MET A 69 9.18 5.53 8.98
N VAL A 70 9.09 6.26 10.09
CA VAL A 70 9.11 5.62 11.42
C VAL A 70 7.86 4.77 11.68
N VAL A 71 6.71 5.14 11.10
CA VAL A 71 5.50 4.31 11.14
C VAL A 71 5.66 3.07 10.29
N VAL A 72 6.18 3.22 9.08
CA VAL A 72 6.39 2.11 8.14
C VAL A 72 7.39 1.09 8.67
N GLU A 73 8.45 1.52 9.36
CA GLU A 73 9.36 0.62 10.07
C GLU A 73 8.63 -0.24 11.11
N GLU A 74 7.72 0.35 11.91
CA GLU A 74 6.93 -0.41 12.88
C GLU A 74 5.90 -1.33 12.21
N LEU A 75 5.31 -0.92 11.08
CA LEU A 75 4.44 -1.81 10.27
C LEU A 75 5.22 -3.05 9.77
N GLY A 76 6.52 -2.90 9.50
CA GLY A 76 7.41 -4.01 9.16
C GLY A 76 7.59 -5.06 10.27
N ARG A 77 7.19 -4.77 11.51
CA ARG A 77 7.19 -5.71 12.65
C ARG A 77 5.92 -6.56 12.73
N ILE A 78 4.94 -6.35 11.84
CA ILE A 78 3.77 -7.21 11.70
C ILE A 78 4.23 -8.60 11.27
N GLY A 79 3.69 -9.65 11.88
CA GLY A 79 4.07 -11.05 11.69
C GLY A 79 3.78 -11.63 10.28
N CYS A 80 3.33 -10.81 9.35
CA CYS A 80 3.10 -11.18 7.94
C CYS A 80 3.38 -10.01 7.00
N GLY A 81 3.56 -10.27 5.70
CA GLY A 81 3.79 -9.23 4.70
C GLY A 81 2.52 -8.65 4.07
N GLY A 82 1.37 -9.32 4.21
CA GLY A 82 0.14 -8.94 3.53
C GLY A 82 -0.47 -7.65 4.06
N ILE A 83 -0.53 -7.51 5.38
CA ILE A 83 -1.14 -6.35 6.03
C ILE A 83 -0.32 -5.07 5.82
N PRO A 84 1.03 -5.05 6.04
CA PRO A 84 1.83 -3.88 5.72
C PRO A 84 1.68 -3.43 4.26
N MET A 85 1.67 -4.40 3.32
CA MET A 85 1.47 -4.09 1.90
C MET A 85 0.10 -3.45 1.64
N ALA A 86 -0.98 -4.00 2.22
CA ALA A 86 -2.33 -3.45 2.07
C ALA A 86 -2.46 -2.03 2.65
N ILE A 87 -1.80 -1.76 3.78
CA ILE A 87 -1.70 -0.41 4.37
C ILE A 87 -0.94 0.52 3.42
N GLY A 88 0.20 0.08 2.87
CA GLY A 88 0.96 0.86 1.89
C GLY A 88 0.17 1.18 0.62
N VAL A 89 -0.67 0.26 0.15
CA VAL A 89 -1.60 0.54 -0.95
C VAL A 89 -2.53 1.71 -0.60
N GLN A 90 -3.07 1.74 0.62
CA GLN A 90 -3.93 2.82 1.09
C GLN A 90 -3.18 4.15 1.20
N THR A 91 -2.02 4.15 1.84
CA THR A 91 -1.33 5.37 2.27
C THR A 91 -0.38 5.95 1.23
N ASP A 92 0.39 5.09 0.54
CA ASP A 92 1.54 5.49 -0.28
C ASP A 92 1.34 5.19 -1.78
N MET A 93 0.29 4.42 -2.17
CA MET A 93 0.07 4.01 -3.56
C MET A 93 -1.21 4.57 -4.17
N ALA A 94 -2.37 4.48 -3.50
CA ALA A 94 -3.65 4.87 -4.10
C ALA A 94 -4.05 6.32 -3.79
N THR A 95 -3.64 6.88 -2.66
CA THR A 95 -4.09 8.20 -2.20
C THR A 95 -3.14 9.38 -2.49
N PRO A 96 -1.82 9.21 -2.72
CA PRO A 96 -0.92 10.36 -2.91
C PRO A 96 -1.26 11.23 -4.13
N ALA A 97 -1.61 10.63 -5.27
CA ALA A 97 -2.00 11.39 -6.45
C ALA A 97 -3.26 12.22 -6.20
N ILE A 98 -4.24 11.69 -5.47
CA ILE A 98 -5.46 12.41 -5.10
C ILE A 98 -5.11 13.60 -4.20
N ALA A 99 -4.22 13.40 -3.22
CA ALA A 99 -3.80 14.45 -2.30
C ALA A 99 -3.07 15.61 -3.00
N ARG A 100 -2.22 15.32 -4.00
CA ARG A 100 -1.39 16.31 -4.69
C ARG A 100 -2.07 17.00 -5.85
N PHE A 101 -2.89 16.26 -6.59
CA PHE A 101 -3.40 16.70 -7.89
C PHE A 101 -4.92 16.62 -8.00
N GLY A 102 -5.61 16.03 -7.02
CA GLY A 102 -7.05 15.90 -7.03
C GLY A 102 -7.76 17.24 -6.85
N SER A 103 -8.91 17.41 -7.53
CA SER A 103 -9.78 18.56 -7.29
C SER A 103 -10.32 18.57 -5.86
N ALA A 104 -10.84 19.70 -5.40
CA ALA A 104 -11.43 19.81 -4.07
C ALA A 104 -12.57 18.79 -3.86
N GLU A 105 -13.36 18.54 -4.92
CA GLU A 105 -14.45 17.55 -4.92
C GLU A 105 -13.90 16.12 -4.77
N LEU A 106 -12.86 15.76 -5.52
CA LEU A 106 -12.24 14.44 -5.43
C LEU A 106 -11.61 14.21 -4.06
N ARG A 107 -10.91 15.21 -3.52
CA ARG A 107 -10.34 15.15 -2.17
C ARG A 107 -11.43 15.00 -1.11
N ALA A 108 -12.49 15.78 -1.19
CA ALA A 108 -13.61 15.69 -0.25
C ALA A 108 -14.32 14.33 -0.30
N LYS A 109 -14.52 13.79 -1.51
CA LYS A 109 -15.31 12.57 -1.73
C LYS A 109 -14.52 11.29 -1.46
N TYR A 110 -13.22 11.26 -1.74
CA TYR A 110 -12.40 10.04 -1.68
C TYR A 110 -11.21 10.12 -0.71
N LEU A 111 -10.46 11.23 -0.72
CA LEU A 111 -9.26 11.34 0.11
C LEU A 111 -9.60 11.44 1.59
N ARG A 112 -10.49 12.36 1.97
CA ARG A 112 -10.89 12.56 3.38
C ARG A 112 -11.45 11.29 4.02
N PRO A 113 -12.40 10.55 3.39
CA PRO A 113 -12.85 9.28 3.92
C PRO A 113 -11.75 8.20 3.96
N ALA A 114 -10.81 8.19 2.99
CA ALA A 114 -9.68 7.27 3.00
C ALA A 114 -8.71 7.56 4.17
N ILE A 115 -8.41 8.84 4.46
CA ILE A 115 -7.62 9.26 5.62
C ILE A 115 -8.32 8.88 6.93
N ALA A 116 -9.63 9.06 7.01
CA ALA A 116 -10.43 8.68 8.18
C ALA A 116 -10.62 7.16 8.33
N GLY A 117 -10.11 6.35 7.39
CA GLY A 117 -10.27 4.90 7.37
C GLY A 117 -11.70 4.42 7.08
N ALA A 118 -12.57 5.30 6.58
CA ALA A 118 -13.95 4.99 6.21
C ALA A 118 -14.08 4.42 4.79
N MET A 119 -13.04 4.56 3.97
CA MET A 119 -12.96 3.98 2.62
C MET A 119 -11.64 3.25 2.42
N VAL A 120 -11.70 2.11 1.77
CA VAL A 120 -10.55 1.32 1.32
C VAL A 120 -10.24 1.69 -0.12
N ALA A 121 -8.99 2.07 -0.38
CA ALA A 121 -8.48 2.39 -1.70
C ALA A 121 -7.64 1.24 -2.28
N ALA A 122 -7.69 1.09 -3.59
CA ALA A 122 -6.79 0.23 -4.33
C ALA A 122 -6.15 0.98 -5.51
N ILE A 123 -4.89 0.64 -5.83
CA ILE A 123 -4.21 1.15 -7.02
C ILE A 123 -4.33 0.12 -8.15
N ALA A 124 -4.81 0.53 -9.32
CA ALA A 124 -5.09 -0.36 -10.45
C ALA A 124 -4.24 0.04 -11.67
N VAL A 125 -3.00 -0.43 -11.73
CA VAL A 125 -2.01 -0.10 -12.77
C VAL A 125 -1.64 -1.30 -13.62
N SER A 126 -1.09 -2.35 -12.99
CA SER A 126 -0.52 -3.51 -13.69
C SER A 126 -1.56 -4.32 -14.47
N GLU A 127 -1.13 -4.86 -15.60
CA GLU A 127 -1.90 -5.77 -16.44
C GLU A 127 -1.10 -7.07 -16.66
N VAL A 128 -1.75 -8.13 -17.12
CA VAL A 128 -1.09 -9.44 -17.33
C VAL A 128 0.19 -9.33 -18.18
N HIS A 129 0.19 -8.42 -19.16
CA HIS A 129 1.31 -8.21 -20.10
C HIS A 129 2.10 -6.92 -19.83
N ALA A 130 1.70 -6.11 -18.85
CA ALA A 130 2.31 -4.81 -18.56
C ALA A 130 2.46 -4.62 -17.05
N GLY A 131 3.62 -4.95 -16.52
CA GLY A 131 4.04 -4.73 -15.14
C GLY A 131 5.23 -3.78 -15.09
N SER A 132 6.43 -4.25 -15.39
CA SER A 132 7.63 -3.41 -15.45
C SER A 132 7.53 -2.33 -16.54
N ASP A 133 6.96 -2.68 -17.69
CA ASP A 133 6.65 -1.72 -18.75
C ASP A 133 5.22 -1.19 -18.60
N VAL A 134 5.04 -0.25 -17.68
CA VAL A 134 3.74 0.42 -17.45
C VAL A 134 3.26 1.22 -18.66
N ALA A 135 4.19 1.65 -19.53
CA ALA A 135 3.83 2.35 -20.76
C ALA A 135 2.99 1.48 -21.72
N ALA A 136 3.13 0.14 -21.63
CA ALA A 136 2.46 -0.82 -22.50
C ALA A 136 1.04 -1.24 -22.04
N ILE A 137 0.44 -0.62 -21.02
CA ILE A 137 -0.93 -0.94 -20.59
C ILE A 137 -1.94 -0.74 -21.73
N LYS A 138 -2.98 -1.55 -21.73
CA LYS A 138 -4.02 -1.56 -22.78
C LYS A 138 -5.39 -1.12 -22.32
N THR A 139 -5.66 -1.09 -21.02
CA THR A 139 -6.93 -0.56 -20.50
C THR A 139 -7.17 0.84 -21.04
N ARG A 140 -8.35 1.05 -21.63
CA ARG A 140 -8.74 2.32 -22.27
C ARG A 140 -9.92 2.95 -21.53
N ALA A 141 -9.95 4.28 -21.52
CA ALA A 141 -11.05 5.10 -21.10
C ALA A 141 -11.39 6.06 -22.25
N VAL A 142 -12.50 5.86 -22.91
CA VAL A 142 -12.93 6.62 -24.08
C VAL A 142 -14.02 7.60 -23.66
N LYS A 143 -13.92 8.86 -24.09
CA LYS A 143 -14.94 9.88 -23.83
C LYS A 143 -16.25 9.55 -24.52
N ASP A 144 -17.35 9.64 -23.77
CA ASP A 144 -18.71 9.52 -24.28
C ASP A 144 -19.63 10.49 -23.50
N GLY A 145 -19.97 11.62 -24.12
CA GLY A 145 -20.61 12.73 -23.43
C GLY A 145 -19.76 13.32 -22.33
N ASP A 146 -20.31 13.41 -21.11
CA ASP A 146 -19.60 13.91 -19.92
C ASP A 146 -18.86 12.81 -19.14
N ASP A 147 -18.89 11.56 -19.66
CA ASP A 147 -18.30 10.39 -19.04
C ASP A 147 -17.05 9.88 -19.78
N TYR A 148 -16.28 9.03 -19.09
CA TYR A 148 -15.42 8.04 -19.68
C TYR A 148 -16.09 6.67 -19.63
N VAL A 149 -16.00 5.90 -20.72
CA VAL A 149 -16.32 4.48 -20.80
C VAL A 149 -15.02 3.70 -20.73
N ILE A 150 -14.85 2.90 -19.70
CA ILE A 150 -13.62 2.18 -19.37
C ILE A 150 -13.77 0.71 -19.75
N ASN A 151 -12.82 0.20 -20.55
CA ASN A 151 -12.71 -1.19 -20.94
C ASN A 151 -11.30 -1.72 -20.75
N GLY A 152 -11.16 -2.93 -20.19
CA GLY A 152 -9.87 -3.59 -19.96
C GLY A 152 -9.84 -4.44 -18.70
N SER A 153 -8.65 -4.76 -18.25
CA SER A 153 -8.47 -5.49 -16.99
C SER A 153 -7.16 -5.16 -16.33
N LYS A 154 -7.14 -5.25 -14.99
CA LYS A 154 -5.95 -5.04 -14.16
C LYS A 154 -5.66 -6.29 -13.35
N MET A 155 -4.39 -6.62 -13.19
CA MET A 155 -3.93 -7.86 -12.56
C MET A 155 -3.12 -7.58 -11.29
N TRP A 156 -3.24 -8.48 -10.32
CA TRP A 156 -2.57 -8.42 -9.01
C TRP A 156 -2.94 -7.20 -8.17
N ILE A 157 -4.21 -6.82 -8.20
CA ILE A 157 -4.69 -5.62 -7.51
C ILE A 157 -4.96 -5.94 -6.04
N THR A 158 -4.09 -5.47 -5.17
CA THR A 158 -4.21 -5.59 -3.71
C THR A 158 -5.34 -4.70 -3.19
N ASN A 159 -6.04 -5.14 -2.16
CA ASN A 159 -7.26 -4.54 -1.58
C ASN A 159 -8.49 -4.58 -2.51
N SER A 160 -8.39 -5.14 -3.73
CA SER A 160 -9.43 -5.00 -4.75
C SER A 160 -10.80 -5.54 -4.36
N LEU A 161 -10.85 -6.62 -3.57
CA LEU A 161 -12.11 -7.25 -3.16
C LEU A 161 -12.80 -6.53 -2.00
N GLN A 162 -12.10 -5.63 -1.32
CA GLN A 162 -12.59 -4.80 -0.24
C GLN A 162 -12.60 -3.31 -0.57
N ALA A 163 -12.10 -2.93 -1.77
CA ALA A 163 -12.01 -1.53 -2.19
C ALA A 163 -13.38 -0.86 -2.30
N ASP A 164 -13.43 0.41 -1.88
CA ASP A 164 -14.54 1.33 -2.16
C ASP A 164 -14.29 2.09 -3.46
N PHE A 165 -13.02 2.30 -3.82
CA PHE A 165 -12.64 2.89 -5.11
C PHE A 165 -11.25 2.43 -5.57
N PHE A 166 -11.05 2.53 -6.88
CA PHE A 166 -9.77 2.33 -7.54
C PHE A 166 -9.18 3.66 -8.00
N CYS A 167 -7.87 3.85 -7.80
CA CYS A 167 -7.07 4.80 -8.54
C CYS A 167 -6.54 4.07 -9.79
N LEU A 168 -7.21 4.24 -10.92
CA LEU A 168 -6.98 3.48 -12.15
C LEU A 168 -6.10 4.26 -13.12
N LEU A 169 -5.03 3.64 -13.62
CA LEU A 169 -4.28 4.14 -14.77
C LEU A 169 -4.84 3.55 -16.07
N ALA A 170 -5.32 4.39 -16.98
CA ALA A 170 -5.88 3.99 -18.27
C ALA A 170 -5.43 4.91 -19.40
N ASN A 171 -5.41 4.40 -20.64
CA ASN A 171 -5.17 5.20 -21.83
C ASN A 171 -6.45 6.03 -22.15
N THR A 172 -6.30 7.35 -22.25
CA THR A 172 -7.41 8.28 -22.56
C THR A 172 -7.29 8.92 -23.94
N SER A 173 -6.15 8.76 -24.62
CA SER A 173 -5.94 9.23 -25.98
C SER A 173 -5.05 8.26 -26.78
N ASP A 174 -4.80 8.58 -28.06
CA ASP A 174 -3.86 7.85 -28.94
C ASP A 174 -2.52 8.58 -29.10
N GLU A 175 -2.22 9.56 -28.23
CA GLU A 175 -0.92 10.22 -28.19
C GLU A 175 0.19 9.24 -27.78
N GLY A 176 1.45 9.65 -27.76
CA GLY A 176 2.57 8.79 -27.42
C GLY A 176 2.43 8.12 -26.02
N PRO A 177 3.09 6.98 -25.78
CA PRO A 177 2.83 6.08 -24.64
C PRO A 177 3.04 6.71 -23.25
N TYR A 178 3.64 7.87 -23.19
CA TYR A 178 3.91 8.60 -21.92
C TYR A 178 2.89 9.72 -21.66
N ASN A 179 2.16 10.18 -22.69
CA ASN A 179 1.23 11.32 -22.60
C ASN A 179 -0.23 10.91 -22.81
N ASN A 180 -0.49 9.64 -23.07
CA ASN A 180 -1.82 9.12 -23.37
C ASN A 180 -2.54 8.52 -22.17
N LYS A 181 -2.00 8.63 -20.97
CA LYS A 181 -2.55 7.97 -19.77
C LYS A 181 -3.05 8.98 -18.77
N SER A 182 -4.17 8.65 -18.15
CA SER A 182 -4.75 9.41 -17.06
C SER A 182 -4.95 8.54 -15.83
N LEU A 183 -4.83 9.13 -14.64
CA LEU A 183 -5.30 8.52 -13.40
C LEU A 183 -6.75 8.90 -13.19
N ILE A 184 -7.61 7.90 -13.00
CA ILE A 184 -9.06 8.05 -12.90
C ILE A 184 -9.54 7.39 -11.62
N ILE A 185 -10.35 8.07 -10.82
CA ILE A 185 -11.03 7.45 -9.69
C ILE A 185 -12.26 6.70 -10.18
N VAL A 186 -12.29 5.39 -9.92
CA VAL A 186 -13.39 4.51 -10.29
C VAL A 186 -14.00 3.93 -9.00
N PRO A 187 -15.25 4.29 -8.62
CA PRO A 187 -15.93 3.67 -7.50
C PRO A 187 -16.10 2.16 -7.73
N ALA A 188 -15.78 1.34 -6.73
CA ALA A 188 -15.70 -0.12 -6.91
C ALA A 188 -17.05 -0.79 -7.17
N LYS A 189 -18.17 -0.10 -6.84
CA LYS A 189 -19.53 -0.59 -7.08
C LYS A 189 -20.13 -0.10 -8.41
N THR A 190 -19.32 0.53 -9.28
CA THR A 190 -19.80 0.96 -10.59
C THR A 190 -20.18 -0.26 -11.44
N PRO A 191 -21.35 -0.26 -12.11
CA PRO A 191 -21.75 -1.33 -13.02
C PRO A 191 -20.67 -1.62 -14.06
N GLY A 192 -20.50 -2.90 -14.43
CA GLY A 192 -19.47 -3.35 -15.38
C GLY A 192 -18.14 -3.75 -14.70
N ILE A 193 -17.97 -3.54 -13.39
CA ILE A 193 -16.80 -4.05 -12.66
C ILE A 193 -17.07 -5.47 -12.20
N SER A 194 -16.11 -6.35 -12.45
CA SER A 194 -16.12 -7.72 -11.93
C SER A 194 -14.71 -8.17 -11.51
N PHE A 195 -14.64 -9.26 -10.75
CA PHE A 195 -13.40 -9.73 -10.14
C PHE A 195 -13.18 -11.22 -10.44
N SER A 196 -11.92 -11.60 -10.53
CA SER A 196 -11.55 -13.01 -10.43
C SER A 196 -11.78 -13.54 -9.02
N LYS A 197 -11.64 -14.86 -8.84
CA LYS A 197 -11.43 -15.41 -7.50
C LYS A 197 -10.15 -14.81 -6.90
N PRO A 198 -10.03 -14.71 -5.56
CA PRO A 198 -8.79 -14.31 -4.91
C PRO A 198 -7.62 -15.14 -5.41
N ILE A 199 -6.49 -14.49 -5.70
CA ILE A 199 -5.27 -15.16 -6.16
C ILE A 199 -4.67 -15.90 -4.96
N ASN A 200 -4.41 -17.21 -5.12
CA ASN A 200 -3.69 -18.00 -4.14
C ASN A 200 -2.18 -17.70 -4.25
N LYS A 201 -1.68 -16.88 -3.34
CA LYS A 201 -0.28 -16.40 -3.35
C LYS A 201 0.63 -17.31 -2.52
N LEU A 202 1.93 -17.30 -2.81
CA LEU A 202 2.95 -17.98 -2.02
C LEU A 202 3.05 -17.42 -0.60
N GLY A 203 3.00 -16.08 -0.48
CA GLY A 203 3.02 -15.33 0.79
C GLY A 203 2.06 -14.16 0.74
N GLN A 204 2.06 -13.32 1.80
CA GLN A 204 1.16 -12.16 1.93
C GLN A 204 -0.33 -12.55 1.81
N ARG A 205 -0.69 -13.69 2.38
CA ARG A 205 -2.03 -14.28 2.17
C ARG A 205 -3.14 -13.46 2.81
N SER A 206 -2.84 -12.76 3.91
CA SER A 206 -3.78 -11.89 4.62
C SER A 206 -4.27 -10.68 3.83
N SER A 207 -3.60 -10.24 2.78
CA SER A 207 -4.14 -9.23 1.86
C SER A 207 -4.88 -9.89 0.70
N ASP A 208 -6.10 -9.45 0.39
CA ASP A 208 -6.78 -9.86 -0.83
C ASP A 208 -6.07 -9.31 -2.07
N THR A 209 -6.04 -10.12 -3.10
CA THR A 209 -5.45 -9.75 -4.39
C THR A 209 -6.24 -10.44 -5.50
N ALA A 210 -6.72 -9.69 -6.48
CA ALA A 210 -7.49 -10.24 -7.59
C ALA A 210 -7.16 -9.56 -8.92
N GLN A 211 -7.63 -10.15 -10.00
CA GLN A 211 -7.79 -9.48 -11.28
C GLN A 211 -9.11 -8.70 -11.25
N VAL A 212 -9.09 -7.48 -11.75
CA VAL A 212 -10.26 -6.60 -11.87
C VAL A 212 -10.56 -6.41 -13.36
N PHE A 213 -11.81 -6.63 -13.75
CA PHE A 213 -12.28 -6.45 -15.12
C PHE A 213 -13.19 -5.23 -15.18
N PHE A 214 -13.06 -4.46 -16.27
CA PHE A 214 -13.85 -3.29 -16.58
C PHE A 214 -14.51 -3.54 -17.94
N ASP A 215 -15.84 -3.60 -17.96
CA ASP A 215 -16.67 -3.86 -19.14
C ASP A 215 -17.72 -2.74 -19.24
N ASP A 216 -17.48 -1.80 -20.15
CA ASP A 216 -18.27 -0.57 -20.34
C ASP A 216 -18.52 0.23 -19.03
N VAL A 217 -17.51 0.28 -18.16
CA VAL A 217 -17.61 0.99 -16.87
C VAL A 217 -17.64 2.50 -17.10
N ARG A 218 -18.75 3.15 -16.69
CA ARG A 218 -18.94 4.59 -16.87
C ARG A 218 -18.58 5.36 -15.60
N VAL A 219 -17.73 6.39 -15.76
CA VAL A 219 -17.40 7.34 -14.70
C VAL A 219 -17.38 8.77 -15.28
N PRO A 220 -17.77 9.79 -14.50
CA PRO A 220 -17.67 11.18 -14.92
C PRO A 220 -16.24 11.58 -15.29
N GLN A 221 -16.06 12.41 -16.31
CA GLN A 221 -14.74 12.95 -16.67
C GLN A 221 -14.10 13.74 -15.52
N SER A 222 -14.90 14.30 -14.61
CA SER A 222 -14.43 14.95 -13.38
C SER A 222 -13.72 14.02 -12.40
N ASN A 223 -13.78 12.69 -12.60
CA ASN A 223 -13.03 11.71 -11.80
C ASN A 223 -11.54 11.58 -12.23
N VAL A 224 -11.11 12.29 -13.27
CA VAL A 224 -9.68 12.37 -13.63
C VAL A 224 -8.92 13.16 -12.56
N ILE A 225 -7.84 12.59 -12.08
CA ILE A 225 -6.95 13.23 -11.12
C ILE A 225 -5.99 14.16 -11.87
N GLY A 226 -5.93 15.44 -11.46
CA GLY A 226 -5.07 16.43 -12.10
C GLY A 226 -5.54 16.78 -13.51
N GLY A 227 -4.84 16.30 -14.53
CA GLY A 227 -5.13 16.56 -15.93
C GLY A 227 -5.12 15.30 -16.79
N GLU A 228 -5.90 15.31 -17.86
CA GLU A 228 -5.84 14.24 -18.87
C GLU A 228 -4.43 14.15 -19.47
N GLY A 229 -3.94 12.94 -19.69
CA GLY A 229 -2.59 12.67 -20.21
C GLY A 229 -1.47 12.75 -19.15
N MET A 230 -1.73 13.24 -17.95
CA MET A 230 -0.72 13.41 -16.89
C MET A 230 -0.51 12.14 -16.03
N GLY A 231 -1.30 11.09 -16.25
CA GLY A 231 -1.32 9.90 -15.40
C GLY A 231 -0.01 9.15 -15.34
N PHE A 232 0.70 9.02 -16.45
CA PHE A 232 2.00 8.35 -16.46
C PHE A 232 3.04 9.08 -15.59
N MET A 233 3.15 10.41 -15.72
CA MET A 233 4.07 11.23 -14.93
C MET A 233 3.73 11.12 -13.44
N MET A 234 2.44 11.27 -13.06
CA MET A 234 2.00 11.16 -11.67
C MET A 234 2.31 9.78 -11.10
N GLN A 235 2.11 8.71 -11.87
CA GLN A 235 2.42 7.35 -11.44
C GLN A 235 3.93 7.13 -11.25
N MET A 236 4.78 7.70 -12.11
CA MET A 236 6.24 7.61 -11.94
C MET A 236 6.71 8.32 -10.67
N MET A 237 6.14 9.47 -10.34
CA MET A 237 6.43 10.16 -9.07
C MET A 237 6.00 9.30 -7.87
N GLN A 238 4.85 8.68 -7.93
CA GLN A 238 4.28 7.85 -6.88
C GLN A 238 5.11 6.58 -6.65
N PHE A 239 5.61 5.94 -7.70
CA PHE A 239 6.48 4.76 -7.60
C PHE A 239 7.77 5.00 -6.79
N GLN A 240 8.23 6.22 -6.66
CA GLN A 240 9.40 6.52 -5.80
C GLN A 240 9.04 6.34 -4.32
N GLU A 241 7.89 6.85 -3.89
CA GLU A 241 7.39 6.70 -2.52
C GLU A 241 7.06 5.25 -2.20
N GLU A 242 6.44 4.53 -3.14
CA GLU A 242 6.15 3.11 -3.01
C GLU A 242 7.41 2.28 -2.73
N ARG A 243 8.53 2.59 -3.43
CA ARG A 243 9.81 1.93 -3.19
C ARG A 243 10.42 2.25 -1.84
N ILE A 244 10.33 3.52 -1.40
CA ILE A 244 10.80 3.93 -0.08
C ILE A 244 9.97 3.26 1.01
N PHE A 245 8.64 3.20 0.85
CA PHE A 245 7.75 2.45 1.74
C PHE A 245 8.20 0.98 1.87
N CYS A 246 8.40 0.30 0.75
CA CYS A 246 8.83 -1.11 0.76
C CYS A 246 10.19 -1.29 1.45
N ALA A 247 11.15 -0.39 1.21
CA ALA A 247 12.46 -0.44 1.84
C ALA A 247 12.36 -0.22 3.37
N ALA A 248 11.62 0.79 3.81
CA ALA A 248 11.44 1.09 5.23
C ALA A 248 10.71 -0.05 5.98
N SER A 249 9.65 -0.62 5.38
CA SER A 249 8.93 -1.74 6.00
C SER A 249 9.78 -3.01 6.12
N ALA A 250 10.76 -3.20 5.24
CA ALA A 250 11.67 -4.35 5.33
C ALA A 250 12.55 -4.31 6.58
N LEU A 251 12.92 -3.13 7.08
CA LEU A 251 13.81 -2.98 8.24
C LEU A 251 13.23 -3.63 9.50
N GLY A 252 11.94 -3.41 9.79
CA GLY A 252 11.25 -4.04 10.92
C GLY A 252 11.27 -5.57 10.83
N GLY A 253 10.99 -6.12 9.64
CA GLY A 253 11.04 -7.56 9.37
C GLY A 253 12.44 -8.15 9.52
N LEU A 254 13.48 -7.47 9.01
CA LEU A 254 14.88 -7.88 9.13
C LEU A 254 15.32 -7.93 10.60
N THR A 255 15.04 -6.86 11.37
CA THR A 255 15.31 -6.81 12.81
C THR A 255 14.62 -7.97 13.54
N LYS A 256 13.36 -8.24 13.22
CA LYS A 256 12.60 -9.37 13.80
C LYS A 256 13.24 -10.72 13.49
N CYS A 257 13.76 -10.91 12.27
CA CYS A 257 14.49 -12.13 11.91
C CYS A 257 15.76 -12.32 12.77
N ILE A 258 16.52 -11.25 13.03
CA ILE A 258 17.70 -11.29 13.91
C ILE A 258 17.30 -11.64 15.34
N GLU A 259 16.25 -11.00 15.89
CA GLU A 259 15.73 -11.29 17.24
C GLU A 259 15.37 -12.78 17.38
N LEU A 260 14.53 -13.31 16.50
CA LEU A 260 14.08 -14.70 16.52
C LEU A 260 15.24 -15.70 16.37
N THR A 261 16.20 -15.39 15.48
CA THR A 261 17.37 -16.23 15.27
C THR A 261 18.28 -16.24 16.50
N THR A 262 18.46 -15.09 17.14
CA THR A 262 19.25 -14.96 18.38
C THR A 262 18.62 -15.76 19.53
N ASP A 263 17.30 -15.65 19.69
CA ASP A 263 16.58 -16.39 20.75
C ASP A 263 16.63 -17.90 20.53
N TYR A 264 16.46 -18.35 19.28
CA TYR A 264 16.64 -19.75 18.93
C TYR A 264 18.08 -20.21 19.21
N ALA A 265 19.09 -19.45 18.78
CA ALA A 265 20.50 -19.81 18.98
C ALA A 265 20.91 -19.82 20.45
N ARG A 266 20.25 -19.04 21.32
CA ARG A 266 20.42 -19.09 22.78
C ARG A 266 19.86 -20.37 23.38
N SER A 267 18.73 -20.83 22.93
CA SER A 267 18.02 -21.99 23.45
C SER A 267 18.59 -23.31 22.89
N ARG A 268 19.10 -23.30 21.67
CA ARG A 268 19.63 -24.48 20.99
C ARG A 268 21.00 -24.85 21.56
N MET A 269 21.10 -26.02 22.17
CA MET A 269 22.37 -26.54 22.69
C MET A 269 23.12 -27.38 21.65
N ILE A 270 24.44 -27.14 21.53
CA ILE A 270 25.38 -27.92 20.70
C ILE A 270 26.70 -28.10 21.46
N TYR A 271 27.21 -29.32 21.54
CA TYR A 271 28.43 -29.64 22.30
C TYR A 271 28.39 -29.13 23.75
N GLY A 272 27.22 -29.17 24.40
CA GLY A 272 27.04 -28.74 25.78
C GLY A 272 26.98 -27.21 26.00
N LYS A 273 26.93 -26.40 24.95
CA LYS A 273 26.87 -24.95 25.02
C LYS A 273 25.77 -24.40 24.09
N PRO A 274 25.24 -23.20 24.32
CA PRO A 274 24.35 -22.53 23.37
C PRO A 274 24.98 -22.43 21.98
N LEU A 275 24.15 -22.61 20.93
CA LEU A 275 24.58 -22.40 19.54
C LEU A 275 25.13 -21.00 19.33
N LEU A 276 24.59 -20.01 20.03
CA LEU A 276 25.00 -18.60 19.96
C LEU A 276 26.48 -18.41 20.38
N ASP A 277 27.05 -19.30 21.22
CA ASP A 277 28.45 -19.22 21.63
C ASP A 277 29.44 -19.58 20.51
N GLN A 278 28.95 -20.13 19.40
CA GLN A 278 29.80 -20.41 18.24
C GLN A 278 30.12 -19.10 17.49
N GLN A 279 31.39 -18.81 17.29
CA GLN A 279 31.85 -17.57 16.63
C GLN A 279 31.21 -17.35 15.25
N VAL A 280 31.09 -18.41 14.44
CA VAL A 280 30.48 -18.34 13.12
C VAL A 280 29.00 -17.87 13.16
N VAL A 281 28.31 -18.14 14.27
CA VAL A 281 26.90 -17.75 14.45
C VAL A 281 26.80 -16.28 14.90
N HIS A 282 27.41 -15.93 16.04
CA HIS A 282 27.25 -14.58 16.56
C HIS A 282 27.98 -13.51 15.74
N TYR A 283 29.07 -13.83 15.04
CA TYR A 283 29.72 -12.91 14.12
C TYR A 283 28.82 -12.64 12.92
N ARG A 284 28.19 -13.68 12.34
CA ARG A 284 27.27 -13.49 11.22
C ARG A 284 26.04 -12.68 11.61
N LEU A 285 25.49 -12.89 12.80
CA LEU A 285 24.37 -12.07 13.31
C LEU A 285 24.77 -10.60 13.49
N ALA A 286 25.98 -10.34 14.03
CA ALA A 286 26.50 -8.99 14.20
C ALA A 286 26.72 -8.28 12.85
N GLU A 287 27.26 -8.99 11.84
CA GLU A 287 27.39 -8.47 10.48
C GLU A 287 26.03 -8.07 9.89
N LEU A 288 25.03 -8.98 9.96
CA LEU A 288 23.70 -8.73 9.46
C LEU A 288 23.01 -7.56 10.18
N GLN A 289 23.17 -7.45 11.51
CA GLN A 289 22.67 -6.31 12.25
C GLN A 289 23.30 -4.99 11.78
N THR A 290 24.61 -5.00 11.50
CA THR A 290 25.31 -3.82 10.96
C THR A 290 24.83 -3.43 9.56
N GLU A 291 24.46 -4.43 8.72
CA GLU A 291 23.90 -4.17 7.40
C GLU A 291 22.47 -3.56 7.48
N ILE A 292 21.72 -3.84 8.55
CA ILE A 292 20.37 -3.27 8.78
C ILE A 292 20.46 -1.79 9.20
N GLU A 293 21.44 -1.43 10.07
CA GLU A 293 21.65 -0.05 10.53
C GLU A 293 22.12 0.90 9.40
#